data_a4c6868b7f184e9b78bccf845d6919d2
#
_entry.id   a4c6868b7f184e9b78bccf845d6919d2
#
_cell.length_a   1.000
_cell.length_b   1.000
_cell.length_c   1.000
_cell.angle_alpha   90.00
_cell.angle_beta   90.00
_cell.angle_gamma   90.00
#
_symmetry.space_group_name_H-M   'P 1'
#
loop_
_entity.id
_entity.type
_entity.pdbx_description
1 polymer ?
#
loop_
_entity_poly.entity_id
_entity_poly.type
_entity_poly.pdbx_seq_one_letter_code
_entity_poly.pdbx_strand_id
1 'polypeptide(L)'
;MVGVPALSIFILLLLLLFNHRYITTAFATDSPACKPTCGSLQLRYPFGTGPGCGSPIFQPYITCAFINNQQQLLLLTTHTGSYPITSISYATQTLILSPPSMSNCTSMQPSSSNFGLDWASPFQLGPSTFILLSCQTPTSSLTLKPSGIPVCDPSYSYLCASIYTCPSVVGLGLPLFPPTNTCCVYSPGNLDAKGELDLHGLKCASFTSVVSLGDYPTDPVRWEYGVALKYSHGGLDSGIVDTKCKSCEMSDGVCGYRVDDQDQFLCVCKNGYNTSSDCHNNYTPDSELLWGSGACDNHLPVAIWKMWSALVAGLMIIMA
;
A
#
# COMPACT_ATOMS: atom_id res chain seq x y z
N MET A 1 -67.08 0.22 -7.81
CA MET A 1 -65.68 0.15 -7.31
C MET A 1 -65.05 -1.12 -7.92
N VAL A 2 -64.26 -0.93 -8.95
CA VAL A 2 -63.63 -2.05 -9.68
C VAL A 2 -62.35 -2.42 -8.92
N GLY A 3 -62.37 -3.61 -8.28
CA GLY A 3 -61.18 -4.13 -7.55
C GLY A 3 -60.12 -4.55 -8.57
N VAL A 4 -58.93 -3.93 -8.49
CA VAL A 4 -57.78 -4.35 -9.26
C VAL A 4 -57.40 -5.76 -8.79
N PRO A 5 -57.37 -6.77 -9.68
CA PRO A 5 -57.10 -8.14 -9.28
C PRO A 5 -55.69 -8.26 -8.68
N ALA A 6 -55.55 -8.95 -7.55
CA ALA A 6 -54.31 -9.14 -6.80
C ALA A 6 -53.11 -9.61 -7.68
N LEU A 7 -53.43 -10.30 -8.77
CA LEU A 7 -52.46 -10.76 -9.77
C LEU A 7 -51.75 -9.59 -10.49
N SER A 8 -52.43 -8.49 -10.78
CA SER A 8 -51.84 -7.31 -11.43
C SER A 8 -50.85 -6.59 -10.53
N ILE A 9 -51.17 -6.53 -9.22
CA ILE A 9 -50.24 -5.93 -8.22
C ILE A 9 -48.98 -6.79 -8.04
N PHE A 10 -49.15 -8.12 -8.07
CA PHE A 10 -48.03 -9.03 -7.94
C PHE A 10 -47.07 -8.97 -9.15
N ILE A 11 -47.60 -8.86 -10.36
CA ILE A 11 -46.82 -8.71 -11.58
C ILE A 11 -46.09 -7.34 -11.60
N LEU A 12 -46.72 -6.28 -11.13
CA LEU A 12 -46.09 -4.94 -11.03
C LEU A 12 -44.97 -4.94 -10.00
N LEU A 13 -45.14 -5.59 -8.87
CA LEU A 13 -44.09 -5.77 -7.85
C LEU A 13 -42.91 -6.60 -8.36
N LEU A 14 -43.18 -7.68 -9.09
CA LEU A 14 -42.12 -8.48 -9.74
C LEU A 14 -41.35 -7.66 -10.78
N LEU A 15 -42.05 -6.86 -11.60
CA LEU A 15 -41.37 -6.01 -12.58
C LEU A 15 -40.54 -4.92 -11.91
N LEU A 16 -40.99 -4.34 -10.80
CA LEU A 16 -40.19 -3.38 -10.01
C LEU A 16 -39.01 -4.02 -9.37
N LEU A 17 -39.11 -5.24 -8.84
CA LEU A 17 -37.98 -5.99 -8.25
C LEU A 17 -36.95 -6.42 -9.30
N PHE A 18 -37.40 -6.80 -10.50
CA PHE A 18 -36.50 -7.10 -11.62
C PHE A 18 -35.79 -5.82 -12.12
N ASN A 19 -36.50 -4.70 -12.26
CA ASN A 19 -35.86 -3.44 -12.63
C ASN A 19 -34.87 -2.95 -11.56
N HIS A 20 -35.14 -3.17 -10.27
CA HIS A 20 -34.21 -2.81 -9.20
C HIS A 20 -32.92 -3.66 -9.24
N ARG A 21 -32.99 -4.92 -9.70
CA ARG A 21 -31.79 -5.75 -9.85
C ARG A 21 -30.96 -5.38 -11.08
N TYR A 22 -31.57 -4.83 -12.13
CA TYR A 22 -30.86 -4.41 -13.34
C TYR A 22 -30.22 -3.02 -13.22
N ILE A 23 -30.71 -2.16 -12.32
CA ILE A 23 -30.14 -0.81 -12.12
C ILE A 23 -28.87 -0.86 -11.24
N THR A 24 -28.66 -1.91 -10.44
CA THR A 24 -27.49 -2.02 -9.57
C THR A 24 -26.24 -2.61 -10.22
N THR A 25 -26.26 -2.99 -11.50
CA THR A 25 -25.10 -3.57 -12.18
C THR A 25 -24.44 -2.67 -13.24
N ALA A 26 -24.88 -1.43 -13.35
CA ALA A 26 -24.24 -0.44 -14.24
C ALA A 26 -23.48 0.64 -13.46
N PHE A 27 -22.82 0.28 -12.35
CA PHE A 27 -21.63 1.02 -11.99
C PHE A 27 -20.53 0.48 -12.89
N ALA A 28 -20.31 1.16 -14.02
CA ALA A 28 -18.98 1.18 -14.59
C ALA A 28 -18.07 1.61 -13.46
N THR A 29 -17.36 0.65 -12.85
CA THR A 29 -16.18 0.95 -12.09
C THR A 29 -15.24 1.59 -13.10
N ASP A 30 -15.22 2.93 -13.17
CA ASP A 30 -14.05 3.64 -13.62
C ASP A 30 -12.91 3.02 -12.82
N SER A 31 -12.21 2.08 -13.43
CA SER A 31 -10.97 1.56 -12.89
C SER A 31 -10.13 2.80 -12.64
N PRO A 32 -9.78 3.15 -11.40
CA PRO A 32 -9.07 4.38 -11.15
C PRO A 32 -7.83 4.34 -12.00
N ALA A 33 -7.76 5.24 -13.00
CA ALA A 33 -6.66 5.25 -13.93
C ALA A 33 -5.37 5.25 -13.13
N CYS A 34 -4.49 4.28 -13.37
CA CYS A 34 -3.22 4.16 -12.66
C CYS A 34 -2.48 5.49 -12.71
N LYS A 35 -2.08 6.00 -11.56
CA LYS A 35 -1.38 7.27 -11.46
C LYS A 35 0.12 7.04 -11.31
N PRO A 36 0.96 7.86 -11.97
CA PRO A 36 2.42 7.77 -11.82
C PRO A 36 2.93 8.35 -10.51
N THR A 37 2.05 8.93 -9.68
CA THR A 37 2.43 9.56 -8.42
C THR A 37 1.43 9.27 -7.31
N CYS A 38 1.92 9.25 -6.06
CA CYS A 38 1.09 9.31 -4.86
C CYS A 38 1.65 10.37 -3.92
N GLY A 39 0.96 11.49 -3.79
CA GLY A 39 1.48 12.68 -3.12
C GLY A 39 2.76 13.18 -3.80
N SER A 40 3.82 13.31 -3.03
CA SER A 40 5.14 13.73 -3.54
C SER A 40 5.97 12.58 -4.14
N LEU A 41 5.55 11.32 -3.96
CA LEU A 41 6.30 10.16 -4.42
C LEU A 41 5.97 9.83 -5.87
N GLN A 42 7.00 9.67 -6.69
CA GLN A 42 6.87 9.12 -8.02
C GLN A 42 6.82 7.59 -7.94
N LEU A 43 5.75 7.01 -8.48
CA LEU A 43 5.54 5.57 -8.50
C LEU A 43 5.97 4.99 -9.84
N ARG A 44 6.74 3.92 -9.75
CA ARG A 44 7.14 3.05 -10.85
C ARG A 44 6.91 1.61 -10.45
N TYR A 45 6.93 0.73 -11.41
CA TYR A 45 6.90 -0.70 -11.11
C TYR A 45 8.01 -1.08 -10.09
N PRO A 46 7.73 -1.89 -9.06
CA PRO A 46 6.53 -2.74 -8.89
C PRO A 46 5.35 -2.07 -8.15
N PHE A 47 5.46 -0.81 -7.74
CA PHE A 47 4.42 -0.15 -6.97
C PHE A 47 3.36 0.48 -7.87
N GLY A 48 2.12 0.56 -7.35
CA GLY A 48 0.98 1.16 -8.04
C GLY A 48 0.03 1.85 -7.07
N THR A 49 -0.95 2.59 -7.62
CA THR A 49 -1.91 3.38 -6.83
C THR A 49 -3.16 2.62 -6.41
N GLY A 50 -3.35 1.42 -6.90
CA GLY A 50 -4.54 0.61 -6.61
C GLY A 50 -4.60 -0.68 -7.43
N PRO A 51 -5.74 -1.39 -7.39
CA PRO A 51 -5.93 -2.63 -8.14
C PRO A 51 -5.66 -2.46 -9.64
N GLY A 52 -4.96 -3.40 -10.23
CA GLY A 52 -4.57 -3.37 -11.64
C GLY A 52 -3.34 -2.50 -11.94
N CYS A 53 -2.78 -1.79 -10.94
CA CYS A 53 -1.61 -0.94 -11.10
C CYS A 53 -0.39 -1.56 -10.40
N GLY A 54 0.78 -1.45 -11.03
CA GLY A 54 2.02 -2.03 -10.51
C GLY A 54 2.04 -3.54 -10.61
N SER A 55 2.56 -4.21 -9.59
CA SER A 55 2.63 -5.67 -9.48
C SER A 55 1.56 -6.22 -8.54
N PRO A 56 0.87 -7.33 -8.89
CA PRO A 56 -0.15 -7.95 -8.05
C PRO A 56 0.41 -8.42 -6.69
N ILE A 57 1.71 -8.76 -6.63
CA ILE A 57 2.37 -9.21 -5.39
C ILE A 57 2.39 -8.10 -4.34
N PHE A 58 2.52 -6.84 -4.75
CA PHE A 58 2.61 -5.69 -3.84
C PHE A 58 1.25 -5.05 -3.54
N GLN A 59 0.25 -5.30 -4.38
CA GLN A 59 -1.07 -4.69 -4.26
C GLN A 59 -1.74 -4.87 -2.89
N PRO A 60 -1.65 -6.02 -2.19
CA PRO A 60 -2.26 -6.18 -0.87
C PRO A 60 -1.60 -5.34 0.22
N TYR A 61 -0.36 -4.92 0.01
CA TYR A 61 0.47 -4.27 1.03
C TYR A 61 0.66 -2.78 0.79
N ILE A 62 0.44 -2.29 -0.43
CA ILE A 62 0.70 -0.88 -0.78
C ILE A 62 -0.59 -0.22 -1.22
N THR A 63 -0.89 0.93 -0.65
CA THR A 63 -2.06 1.73 -1.04
C THR A 63 -1.73 3.22 -1.05
N CYS A 64 -2.34 3.93 -1.99
CA CYS A 64 -2.31 5.39 -2.02
C CYS A 64 -3.60 5.94 -1.41
N ALA A 65 -3.53 6.50 -0.22
CA ALA A 65 -4.68 6.98 0.54
C ALA A 65 -4.63 8.49 0.78
N PHE A 66 -5.79 9.09 1.04
CA PHE A 66 -5.90 10.46 1.51
C PHE A 66 -5.90 10.51 3.04
N ILE A 67 -4.88 11.12 3.61
CA ILE A 67 -4.76 11.35 5.05
C ILE A 67 -4.58 12.84 5.27
N ASN A 68 -5.44 13.46 6.10
CA ASN A 68 -5.41 14.90 6.39
C ASN A 68 -5.36 15.77 5.11
N ASN A 69 -6.18 15.44 4.11
CA ASN A 69 -6.24 16.11 2.81
C ASN A 69 -4.96 16.02 1.95
N GLN A 70 -4.04 15.14 2.29
CA GLN A 70 -2.83 14.86 1.50
C GLN A 70 -2.81 13.40 1.05
N GLN A 71 -2.39 13.17 -0.19
CA GLN A 71 -2.14 11.81 -0.67
C GLN A 71 -0.85 11.28 -0.05
N GLN A 72 -0.93 10.10 0.54
CA GLN A 72 0.21 9.39 1.12
C GLN A 72 0.23 7.95 0.64
N LEU A 73 1.42 7.47 0.30
CA LEU A 73 1.64 6.06 0.03
C LEU A 73 1.86 5.34 1.36
N LEU A 74 1.10 4.29 1.59
CA LEU A 74 1.11 3.55 2.83
C LEU A 74 1.53 2.10 2.60
N LEU A 75 2.36 1.58 3.49
CA LEU A 75 2.54 0.15 3.68
C LEU A 75 1.49 -0.33 4.69
N LEU A 76 0.69 -1.31 4.29
CA LEU A 76 -0.30 -1.96 5.14
C LEU A 76 0.32 -3.17 5.83
N THR A 77 0.05 -3.34 7.13
CA THR A 77 0.46 -4.50 7.90
C THR A 77 -0.69 -5.02 8.75
N THR A 78 -0.71 -6.32 9.02
CA THR A 78 -1.72 -6.93 9.89
C THR A 78 -1.49 -6.62 11.37
N HIS A 79 -0.25 -6.24 11.76
CA HIS A 79 0.13 -6.01 13.15
C HIS A 79 -0.29 -4.64 13.66
N THR A 80 -0.01 -3.58 12.90
CA THR A 80 -0.08 -2.20 13.40
C THR A 80 -0.85 -1.25 12.50
N GLY A 81 -1.49 -1.79 11.46
CA GLY A 81 -2.29 -1.03 10.52
C GLY A 81 -1.49 -0.52 9.33
N SER A 82 -1.00 0.73 9.36
CA SER A 82 -0.34 1.30 8.19
C SER A 82 0.84 2.21 8.55
N TYR A 83 1.87 2.19 7.70
CA TYR A 83 3.03 3.07 7.82
C TYR A 83 3.16 3.96 6.59
N PRO A 84 3.31 5.29 6.74
CA PRO A 84 3.67 6.17 5.64
C PRO A 84 5.01 5.80 5.04
N ILE A 85 5.06 5.71 3.71
CA ILE A 85 6.29 5.56 2.94
C ILE A 85 6.75 6.97 2.58
N THR A 86 7.97 7.34 2.96
CA THR A 86 8.53 8.67 2.75
C THR A 86 9.49 8.74 1.58
N SER A 87 10.11 7.62 1.22
CA SER A 87 11.07 7.54 0.12
C SER A 87 11.09 6.16 -0.51
N ILE A 88 11.39 6.09 -1.80
CA ILE A 88 11.56 4.85 -2.57
C ILE A 88 12.82 4.98 -3.42
N SER A 89 13.75 4.06 -3.25
CA SER A 89 14.91 3.88 -4.13
C SER A 89 14.71 2.64 -4.98
N TYR A 90 14.39 2.84 -6.25
CA TYR A 90 14.22 1.73 -7.21
C TYR A 90 15.57 1.09 -7.57
N ALA A 91 16.67 1.85 -7.50
CA ALA A 91 18.01 1.34 -7.79
C ALA A 91 18.51 0.33 -6.74
N THR A 92 18.22 0.59 -5.47
CA THR A 92 18.62 -0.27 -4.34
C THR A 92 17.51 -1.18 -3.85
N GLN A 93 16.32 -1.10 -4.46
CA GLN A 93 15.11 -1.81 -4.05
C GLN A 93 14.81 -1.60 -2.55
N THR A 94 14.87 -0.34 -2.13
CA THR A 94 14.68 0.05 -0.73
C THR A 94 13.59 1.11 -0.63
N LEU A 95 12.76 1.02 0.39
CA LEU A 95 11.83 2.08 0.77
C LEU A 95 12.06 2.47 2.24
N ILE A 96 11.73 3.71 2.58
CA ILE A 96 11.82 4.24 3.93
C ILE A 96 10.42 4.48 4.47
N LEU A 97 10.16 3.92 5.65
CA LEU A 97 8.93 4.12 6.40
C LEU A 97 9.11 5.17 7.48
N SER A 98 8.02 5.89 7.78
CA SER A 98 7.91 6.74 8.97
C SER A 98 6.76 6.25 9.86
N PRO A 99 6.99 5.23 10.71
CA PRO A 99 5.94 4.73 11.61
C PRO A 99 5.43 5.85 12.52
N PRO A 100 4.10 6.03 12.67
CA PRO A 100 3.55 7.10 13.51
C PRO A 100 3.94 7.00 15.01
N SER A 101 4.24 5.77 15.47
CA SER A 101 4.69 5.51 16.84
C SER A 101 6.19 5.73 17.06
N MET A 102 6.95 6.04 16.01
CA MET A 102 8.40 6.24 16.07
C MET A 102 8.73 7.64 16.54
N SER A 103 9.64 7.76 17.51
CA SER A 103 10.19 9.04 17.97
C SER A 103 11.28 9.56 17.02
N ASN A 104 11.49 10.89 17.04
CA ASN A 104 12.62 11.56 16.42
C ASN A 104 13.06 12.75 17.28
N CYS A 105 14.14 13.44 16.90
CA CYS A 105 14.68 14.52 17.73
C CYS A 105 13.72 15.70 17.96
N THR A 106 12.75 15.91 17.07
CA THR A 106 11.75 17.00 17.21
C THR A 106 10.51 16.58 18.00
N SER A 107 10.23 15.27 18.08
CA SER A 107 9.06 14.73 18.77
C SER A 107 9.37 13.37 19.37
N MET A 108 9.41 13.30 20.69
CA MET A 108 9.57 12.06 21.46
C MET A 108 8.41 11.89 22.41
N GLN A 109 7.79 10.71 22.34
CA GLN A 109 6.69 10.32 23.22
C GLN A 109 6.65 8.79 23.32
N PRO A 110 6.02 8.24 24.36
CA PRO A 110 5.80 6.80 24.43
C PRO A 110 5.11 6.29 23.16
N SER A 111 5.63 5.20 22.60
CA SER A 111 5.06 4.59 21.40
C SER A 111 3.72 3.97 21.73
N SER A 112 2.71 4.27 20.95
CA SER A 112 1.34 3.76 21.11
C SER A 112 1.18 2.31 20.63
N SER A 113 2.12 1.82 19.84
CA SER A 113 2.12 0.48 19.25
C SER A 113 3.53 0.01 18.96
N ASN A 114 3.69 -1.32 18.84
CA ASN A 114 4.91 -1.93 18.36
C ASN A 114 5.12 -1.61 16.87
N PHE A 115 6.35 -1.71 16.39
CA PHE A 115 6.64 -1.77 14.97
C PHE A 115 6.60 -3.24 14.54
N GLY A 116 5.97 -3.55 13.41
CA GLY A 116 5.88 -4.93 12.91
C GLY A 116 5.72 -5.02 11.41
N LEU A 117 6.17 -6.13 10.83
CA LEU A 117 6.07 -6.49 9.42
C LEU A 117 5.46 -7.88 9.27
N ASP A 118 4.67 -8.07 8.22
CA ASP A 118 4.12 -9.38 7.89
C ASP A 118 5.20 -10.24 7.21
N TRP A 119 5.54 -11.38 7.81
CA TRP A 119 6.56 -12.30 7.27
C TRP A 119 6.22 -12.84 5.87
N ALA A 120 4.94 -12.90 5.52
CA ALA A 120 4.49 -13.32 4.19
C ALA A 120 4.57 -12.20 3.15
N SER A 121 4.90 -10.97 3.55
CA SER A 121 5.01 -9.84 2.65
C SER A 121 6.30 -9.88 1.82
N PRO A 122 6.33 -9.22 0.65
CA PRO A 122 7.54 -9.11 -0.17
C PRO A 122 8.58 -8.14 0.43
N PHE A 123 8.38 -7.70 1.68
CA PHE A 123 9.23 -6.75 2.37
C PHE A 123 10.05 -7.42 3.47
N GLN A 124 11.30 -7.00 3.59
CA GLN A 124 12.22 -7.41 4.62
C GLN A 124 12.85 -6.18 5.28
N LEU A 125 13.20 -6.29 6.56
CA LEU A 125 13.91 -5.22 7.24
C LEU A 125 15.25 -4.96 6.53
N GLY A 126 15.45 -3.70 6.15
CA GLY A 126 16.68 -3.20 5.55
C GLY A 126 17.68 -2.72 6.61
N PRO A 127 18.78 -2.12 6.16
CA PRO A 127 19.81 -1.60 7.07
C PRO A 127 19.24 -0.39 7.85
N SER A 128 18.82 -0.64 9.07
CA SER A 128 18.33 0.37 10.02
C SER A 128 18.94 0.14 11.37
N THR A 129 19.26 1.21 12.08
CA THR A 129 19.70 1.17 13.47
C THR A 129 18.56 1.60 14.36
N PHE A 130 18.01 0.67 15.13
CA PHE A 130 16.99 1.00 16.12
C PHE A 130 17.67 1.52 17.39
N ILE A 131 17.08 2.56 17.97
CA ILE A 131 17.47 3.09 19.27
C ILE A 131 16.23 3.04 20.15
N LEU A 132 16.28 2.15 21.14
CA LEU A 132 15.19 1.97 22.11
C LEU A 132 15.37 2.98 23.25
N LEU A 133 14.29 3.66 23.60
CA LEU A 133 14.31 4.83 24.47
C LEU A 133 13.51 4.56 25.74
N SER A 134 13.94 5.19 26.86
CA SER A 134 13.31 5.06 28.18
C SER A 134 13.09 3.60 28.56
N CYS A 135 14.13 2.79 28.42
CA CYS A 135 14.15 1.39 28.82
C CYS A 135 14.36 1.23 30.33
N GLN A 136 13.81 0.15 30.90
CA GLN A 136 14.13 -0.23 32.27
C GLN A 136 15.59 -0.73 32.36
N THR A 137 16.27 -0.34 33.43
CA THR A 137 17.64 -0.77 33.71
C THR A 137 17.68 -2.11 34.43
N PRO A 138 18.70 -2.95 34.21
CA PRO A 138 19.84 -2.75 33.30
C PRO A 138 19.45 -3.12 31.84
N THR A 139 19.80 -2.24 30.89
CA THR A 139 19.56 -2.50 29.46
C THR A 139 20.35 -3.68 28.90
N SER A 140 21.47 -4.03 29.53
CA SER A 140 22.27 -5.21 29.18
C SER A 140 21.53 -6.54 29.34
N SER A 141 20.41 -6.58 30.07
CA SER A 141 19.56 -7.77 30.21
C SER A 141 18.47 -7.89 29.14
N LEU A 142 18.37 -6.93 28.21
CA LEU A 142 17.36 -6.96 27.16
C LEU A 142 17.72 -8.01 26.12
N THR A 143 16.81 -8.96 25.91
CA THR A 143 16.98 -10.04 24.95
C THR A 143 15.73 -10.25 24.13
N LEU A 144 15.88 -10.62 22.87
CA LEU A 144 14.77 -11.08 22.04
C LEU A 144 14.28 -12.44 22.52
N LYS A 145 12.98 -12.57 22.69
CA LYS A 145 12.34 -13.87 23.01
C LYS A 145 11.87 -14.56 21.71
N PRO A 146 11.97 -15.90 21.60
CA PRO A 146 12.49 -16.86 22.59
C PRO A 146 14.00 -17.08 22.49
N SER A 147 14.71 -16.46 21.56
CA SER A 147 16.11 -16.77 21.22
C SER A 147 17.13 -16.42 22.32
N GLY A 148 16.78 -15.52 23.22
CA GLY A 148 17.70 -15.03 24.26
C GLY A 148 18.87 -14.18 23.75
N ILE A 149 18.82 -13.74 22.49
CA ILE A 149 19.87 -12.93 21.87
C ILE A 149 19.89 -11.54 22.50
N PRO A 150 21.04 -11.03 22.98
CA PRO A 150 21.17 -9.66 23.48
C PRO A 150 20.79 -8.65 22.40
N VAL A 151 20.03 -7.64 22.78
CA VAL A 151 19.52 -6.60 21.88
C VAL A 151 20.48 -5.42 21.81
N CYS A 152 21.03 -5.01 22.98
CA CYS A 152 21.80 -3.78 23.07
C CYS A 152 23.26 -4.00 22.66
N ASP A 153 23.71 -3.23 21.67
CA ASP A 153 25.12 -3.21 21.25
C ASP A 153 25.84 -2.03 21.93
N PRO A 154 26.79 -2.31 22.84
CA PRO A 154 27.53 -1.27 23.54
C PRO A 154 28.45 -0.44 22.64
N SER A 155 28.81 -0.95 21.44
CA SER A 155 29.67 -0.24 20.49
C SER A 155 29.03 1.05 19.99
N TYR A 156 27.71 1.11 19.99
CA TYR A 156 26.92 2.27 19.53
C TYR A 156 26.39 3.15 20.66
N SER A 157 26.94 3.02 21.88
CA SER A 157 26.47 3.79 23.05
C SER A 157 26.51 5.31 22.83
N TYR A 158 27.38 5.81 21.96
CA TYR A 158 27.46 7.22 21.58
C TYR A 158 26.16 7.74 20.92
N LEU A 159 25.39 6.88 20.24
CA LEU A 159 24.10 7.26 19.67
C LEU A 159 23.07 7.54 20.77
N CYS A 160 23.12 6.81 21.87
CA CYS A 160 22.30 7.11 23.05
C CYS A 160 22.66 8.46 23.67
N ALA A 161 23.95 8.78 23.78
CA ALA A 161 24.38 10.09 24.26
C ALA A 161 23.91 11.20 23.33
N SER A 162 23.97 10.99 22.01
CA SER A 162 23.53 11.97 21.02
C SER A 162 22.00 12.16 21.04
N ILE A 163 21.19 11.10 20.90
CA ILE A 163 19.74 11.23 20.83
C ILE A 163 19.13 11.85 22.09
N TYR A 164 19.75 11.63 23.25
CA TYR A 164 19.30 12.21 24.51
C TYR A 164 19.69 13.69 24.71
N THR A 165 20.39 14.31 23.75
CA THR A 165 20.53 15.78 23.70
C THR A 165 19.30 16.48 23.12
N CYS A 166 18.38 15.75 22.49
CA CYS A 166 17.16 16.31 21.92
C CYS A 166 16.25 16.89 23.03
N PRO A 167 15.81 18.15 22.94
CA PRO A 167 14.93 18.74 23.96
C PRO A 167 13.60 18.01 24.13
N SER A 168 13.13 17.30 23.08
CA SER A 168 11.89 16.52 23.10
C SER A 168 11.94 15.29 24.02
N VAL A 169 13.11 14.94 24.58
CA VAL A 169 13.28 13.80 25.50
C VAL A 169 12.36 13.88 26.73
N VAL A 170 11.98 15.07 27.15
CA VAL A 170 11.02 15.30 28.23
C VAL A 170 9.64 14.70 27.96
N GLY A 171 9.28 14.53 26.69
CA GLY A 171 8.04 13.88 26.27
C GLY A 171 7.99 12.39 26.62
N LEU A 172 9.15 11.76 26.88
CA LEU A 172 9.26 10.38 27.36
C LEU A 172 9.12 10.29 28.92
N GLY A 173 8.90 11.41 29.60
CA GLY A 173 8.93 11.48 31.05
C GLY A 173 10.33 11.46 31.65
N LEU A 174 11.37 11.68 30.82
CA LEU A 174 12.77 11.75 31.23
C LEU A 174 13.19 13.21 31.48
N PRO A 175 14.17 13.46 32.38
CA PRO A 175 14.79 14.78 32.48
C PRO A 175 15.55 15.14 31.21
N LEU A 176 15.96 16.39 31.05
CA LEU A 176 16.93 16.77 30.04
C LEU A 176 18.27 16.05 30.31
N PHE A 177 18.92 15.56 29.25
CA PHE A 177 20.15 14.76 29.33
C PHE A 177 20.02 13.57 30.28
N PRO A 178 19.08 12.66 30.06
CA PRO A 178 18.86 11.54 30.94
C PRO A 178 20.05 10.57 30.97
N PRO A 179 20.11 9.67 31.94
CA PRO A 179 21.13 8.63 31.99
C PRO A 179 21.08 7.74 30.73
N THR A 180 22.21 7.54 30.07
CA THR A 180 22.31 6.76 28.82
C THR A 180 22.03 5.28 29.01
N ASN A 181 22.11 4.76 30.24
CA ASN A 181 21.76 3.37 30.56
C ASN A 181 20.25 3.06 30.44
N THR A 182 19.41 4.07 30.20
CA THR A 182 17.99 3.91 29.85
C THR A 182 17.73 3.83 28.34
N CYS A 183 18.79 3.89 27.55
CA CYS A 183 18.74 3.80 26.09
C CYS A 183 19.53 2.58 25.63
N CYS A 184 19.07 1.95 24.56
CA CYS A 184 19.65 0.73 24.01
C CYS A 184 19.71 0.84 22.49
N VAL A 185 20.90 0.73 21.91
CA VAL A 185 21.06 0.69 20.46
C VAL A 185 21.02 -0.75 20.00
N TYR A 186 20.11 -1.03 19.07
CA TYR A 186 19.89 -2.33 18.49
C TYR A 186 20.30 -2.30 17.00
N SER A 187 21.52 -2.76 16.72
CA SER A 187 22.09 -2.77 15.37
C SER A 187 22.94 -4.04 15.16
N PRO A 188 22.75 -4.80 14.07
CA PRO A 188 21.62 -4.67 13.15
C PRO A 188 20.29 -5.02 13.82
N GLY A 189 19.29 -4.20 13.55
CA GLY A 189 17.96 -4.45 14.07
C GLY A 189 17.34 -5.71 13.46
N ASN A 190 16.52 -6.40 14.25
CA ASN A 190 15.74 -7.54 13.80
C ASN A 190 14.36 -7.53 14.47
N LEU A 191 13.43 -8.32 13.94
CA LEU A 191 12.12 -8.51 14.51
C LEU A 191 12.06 -9.87 15.22
N ASP A 192 11.13 -10.01 16.15
CA ASP A 192 10.89 -11.27 16.84
C ASP A 192 10.25 -12.32 15.91
N ALA A 193 9.94 -13.50 16.45
CA ALA A 193 9.29 -14.59 15.69
C ALA A 193 7.90 -14.24 15.16
N LYS A 194 7.26 -13.19 15.69
CA LYS A 194 5.98 -12.68 15.21
C LYS A 194 6.12 -11.61 14.14
N GLY A 195 7.33 -11.16 13.84
CA GLY A 195 7.57 -10.04 12.96
C GLY A 195 7.48 -8.68 13.64
N GLU A 196 7.62 -8.62 14.98
CA GLU A 196 7.45 -7.39 15.75
C GLU A 196 8.74 -6.97 16.47
N LEU A 197 8.88 -5.66 16.65
CA LEU A 197 9.72 -5.04 17.67
C LEU A 197 8.83 -4.82 18.90
N ASP A 198 8.80 -5.81 19.80
CA ASP A 198 7.97 -5.80 21.01
C ASP A 198 8.58 -4.88 22.09
N LEU A 199 8.24 -3.60 22.05
CA LEU A 199 8.73 -2.60 23.01
C LEU A 199 8.31 -2.92 24.43
N HIS A 200 7.12 -3.47 24.64
CA HIS A 200 6.63 -3.83 25.96
C HIS A 200 7.43 -5.00 26.55
N GLY A 201 7.65 -6.04 25.74
CA GLY A 201 8.50 -7.17 26.13
C GLY A 201 9.96 -6.78 26.37
N LEU A 202 10.46 -5.78 25.64
CA LEU A 202 11.77 -5.17 25.82
C LEU A 202 11.81 -4.13 26.94
N LYS A 203 10.65 -3.82 27.57
CA LYS A 203 10.55 -2.84 28.67
C LYS A 203 11.10 -1.45 28.30
N CYS A 204 10.90 -1.01 27.07
CA CYS A 204 11.23 0.32 26.57
C CYS A 204 9.94 1.10 26.27
N ALA A 205 9.91 2.39 26.56
CA ALA A 205 8.71 3.19 26.35
C ALA A 205 8.54 3.63 24.90
N SER A 206 9.63 3.76 24.16
CA SER A 206 9.61 4.23 22.78
C SER A 206 10.79 3.71 21.99
N PHE A 207 10.74 3.92 20.69
CA PHE A 207 11.86 3.65 19.79
C PHE A 207 12.02 4.78 18.78
N THR A 208 13.22 4.90 18.26
CA THR A 208 13.53 5.59 17.02
C THR A 208 14.31 4.68 16.10
N SER A 209 14.32 4.97 14.82
CA SER A 209 15.14 4.26 13.84
C SER A 209 15.83 5.26 12.95
N VAL A 210 17.10 5.00 12.66
CA VAL A 210 17.96 5.87 11.86
C VAL A 210 18.48 5.08 10.67
N VAL A 211 18.28 5.61 9.48
CA VAL A 211 18.77 5.03 8.22
C VAL A 211 20.10 5.65 7.80
N SER A 212 20.35 6.90 8.21
CA SER A 212 21.61 7.59 7.96
C SER A 212 21.90 8.61 9.06
N LEU A 213 23.16 8.64 9.51
CA LEU A 213 23.67 9.66 10.44
C LEU A 213 24.18 10.90 9.69
N GLY A 214 24.28 10.83 8.35
CA GLY A 214 24.87 11.86 7.53
C GLY A 214 26.35 12.14 7.92
N ASP A 215 26.77 13.38 7.66
CA ASP A 215 28.15 13.83 7.98
C ASP A 215 28.33 14.23 9.46
N TYR A 216 27.24 14.15 10.25
CA TYR A 216 27.20 14.65 11.64
C TYR A 216 26.65 13.55 12.59
N PRO A 217 27.42 12.51 12.87
CA PRO A 217 26.92 11.36 13.64
C PRO A 217 26.58 11.67 15.10
N THR A 218 26.99 12.83 15.62
CA THR A 218 26.66 13.29 16.98
C THR A 218 25.57 14.36 17.02
N ASP A 219 25.05 14.77 15.87
CA ASP A 219 23.97 15.78 15.80
C ASP A 219 22.64 15.13 15.36
N PRO A 220 21.80 14.70 16.33
CA PRO A 220 20.57 13.96 16.03
C PRO A 220 19.51 14.79 15.28
N VAL A 221 19.62 16.10 15.23
CA VAL A 221 18.71 16.95 14.43
C VAL A 221 18.90 16.73 12.94
N ARG A 222 20.10 16.31 12.52
CA ARG A 222 20.48 16.10 11.11
C ARG A 222 20.40 14.63 10.67
N TRP A 223 20.04 13.72 11.57
CA TRP A 223 19.88 12.32 11.21
C TRP A 223 18.68 12.11 10.29
N GLU A 224 18.79 11.15 9.40
CA GLU A 224 17.67 10.67 8.60
C GLU A 224 16.92 9.59 9.37
N TYR A 225 15.74 9.94 9.87
CA TYR A 225 14.89 9.05 10.64
C TYR A 225 13.98 8.25 9.72
N GLY A 226 13.81 6.96 10.04
CA GLY A 226 12.95 6.07 9.31
C GLY A 226 13.35 4.62 9.48
N VAL A 227 12.50 3.72 9.02
CA VAL A 227 12.80 2.29 8.95
C VAL A 227 12.99 1.93 7.48
N ALA A 228 14.19 1.48 7.15
CA ALA A 228 14.48 1.00 5.80
C ALA A 228 13.89 -0.41 5.61
N LEU A 229 13.20 -0.63 4.50
CA LEU A 229 12.80 -1.95 4.05
C LEU A 229 13.42 -2.24 2.69
N LYS A 230 13.85 -3.48 2.50
CA LYS A 230 14.14 -4.04 1.19
C LYS A 230 12.90 -4.74 0.64
N TYR A 231 12.73 -4.68 -0.67
CA TYR A 231 11.68 -5.41 -1.36
C TYR A 231 12.29 -6.21 -2.52
N SER A 232 11.66 -7.34 -2.84
CA SER A 232 12.08 -8.16 -3.98
C SER A 232 10.85 -8.54 -4.79
N HIS A 233 10.97 -8.42 -6.11
CA HIS A 233 9.97 -8.99 -7.02
C HIS A 233 10.39 -10.45 -7.28
N GLY A 234 9.91 -11.37 -6.47
CA GLY A 234 10.26 -12.78 -6.60
C GLY A 234 9.61 -13.42 -7.82
N GLY A 235 10.41 -14.06 -8.69
CA GLY A 235 9.93 -14.92 -9.77
C GLY A 235 10.93 -14.99 -10.93
N LEU A 236 10.99 -16.15 -11.61
CA LEU A 236 11.84 -16.36 -12.78
C LEU A 236 11.41 -15.48 -13.98
N ASP A 237 10.15 -15.01 -13.99
CA ASP A 237 9.59 -14.17 -15.06
C ASP A 237 9.70 -12.67 -14.79
N SER A 238 10.26 -12.28 -13.63
CA SER A 238 10.37 -10.87 -13.24
C SER A 238 11.13 -10.02 -14.26
N GLY A 239 12.20 -10.56 -14.84
CA GLY A 239 13.01 -9.83 -15.83
C GLY A 239 12.28 -9.45 -17.12
N ILE A 240 11.33 -10.29 -17.58
CA ILE A 240 10.52 -10.01 -18.77
C ILE A 240 9.49 -8.92 -18.44
N VAL A 241 8.82 -9.04 -17.30
CA VAL A 241 7.83 -8.05 -16.83
C VAL A 241 8.51 -6.71 -16.57
N ASP A 242 9.67 -6.72 -15.92
CA ASP A 242 10.46 -5.50 -15.64
C ASP A 242 10.83 -4.76 -16.94
N THR A 243 11.24 -5.50 -17.97
CA THR A 243 11.58 -4.92 -19.28
C THR A 243 10.35 -4.30 -19.95
N LYS A 244 9.20 -4.99 -19.94
CA LYS A 244 7.94 -4.47 -20.48
C LYS A 244 7.46 -3.25 -19.71
N CYS A 245 7.53 -3.30 -18.37
CA CYS A 245 7.16 -2.18 -17.51
C CYS A 245 8.04 -0.95 -17.76
N LYS A 246 9.34 -1.15 -17.93
CA LYS A 246 10.26 -0.07 -18.28
C LYS A 246 9.92 0.57 -19.63
N SER A 247 9.59 -0.24 -20.66
CA SER A 247 9.15 0.26 -21.97
C SER A 247 7.84 1.04 -21.87
N CYS A 248 6.88 0.54 -21.11
CA CYS A 248 5.62 1.21 -20.83
C CYS A 248 5.82 2.56 -20.14
N GLU A 249 6.63 2.61 -19.08
CA GLU A 249 6.91 3.83 -18.33
C GLU A 249 7.73 4.84 -19.13
N MET A 250 8.62 4.39 -20.00
CA MET A 250 9.38 5.25 -20.93
C MET A 250 8.49 5.87 -22.01
N SER A 251 7.33 5.29 -22.29
CA SER A 251 6.32 5.81 -23.22
C SER A 251 5.21 6.59 -22.51
N ASP A 252 5.46 7.08 -21.28
CA ASP A 252 4.50 7.82 -20.46
C ASP A 252 3.27 7.01 -20.00
N GLY A 253 3.33 5.69 -20.06
CA GLY A 253 2.35 4.78 -19.48
C GLY A 253 2.61 4.49 -18.01
N VAL A 254 1.68 3.80 -17.38
CA VAL A 254 1.84 3.23 -16.03
C VAL A 254 1.74 1.72 -16.14
N CYS A 255 2.73 1.03 -15.61
CA CYS A 255 2.75 -0.43 -15.60
C CYS A 255 1.68 -0.98 -14.67
N GLY A 256 1.01 -2.05 -15.10
CA GLY A 256 -0.02 -2.72 -14.35
C GLY A 256 -0.28 -4.14 -14.84
N TYR A 257 -1.40 -4.68 -14.41
CA TYR A 257 -1.85 -6.04 -14.73
C TYR A 257 -3.38 -6.08 -14.89
N ARG A 258 -3.89 -7.10 -15.56
CA ARG A 258 -5.33 -7.35 -15.63
C ARG A 258 -5.82 -7.90 -14.28
N VAL A 259 -6.91 -7.33 -13.78
CA VAL A 259 -7.47 -7.73 -12.46
C VAL A 259 -8.07 -9.15 -12.51
N ASP A 260 -8.62 -9.54 -13.65
CA ASP A 260 -9.19 -10.86 -13.92
C ASP A 260 -8.14 -11.93 -14.24
N ASP A 261 -6.95 -11.52 -14.69
CA ASP A 261 -5.80 -12.37 -15.00
C ASP A 261 -4.52 -11.66 -14.53
N GLN A 262 -4.15 -11.90 -13.28
CA GLN A 262 -3.04 -11.21 -12.61
C GLN A 262 -1.67 -11.47 -13.23
N ASP A 263 -1.53 -12.52 -14.04
CA ASP A 263 -0.28 -12.83 -14.74
C ASP A 263 -0.13 -12.04 -16.05
N GLN A 264 -1.22 -11.40 -16.52
CA GLN A 264 -1.19 -10.64 -17.75
C GLN A 264 -0.75 -9.20 -17.52
N PHE A 265 0.44 -8.86 -18.04
CA PHE A 265 0.97 -7.50 -18.10
C PHE A 265 0.03 -6.56 -18.87
N LEU A 266 -0.10 -5.34 -18.37
CA LEU A 266 -0.87 -4.26 -18.95
C LEU A 266 -0.11 -2.95 -18.86
N CYS A 267 -0.02 -2.22 -19.96
CA CYS A 267 0.45 -0.84 -19.98
C CYS A 267 -0.75 0.10 -20.06
N VAL A 268 -0.97 0.89 -19.02
CA VAL A 268 -2.07 1.87 -18.92
C VAL A 268 -1.59 3.22 -19.42
N CYS A 269 -2.13 3.68 -20.54
CA CYS A 269 -1.73 4.90 -21.21
C CYS A 269 -2.59 6.09 -20.78
N LYS A 270 -2.03 7.32 -20.89
CA LYS A 270 -2.70 8.59 -20.48
C LYS A 270 -4.06 8.83 -21.16
N ASN A 271 -4.25 8.30 -22.36
CA ASN A 271 -5.48 8.47 -23.14
C ASN A 271 -6.58 7.47 -22.76
N GLY A 272 -6.38 6.69 -21.69
CA GLY A 272 -7.38 5.74 -21.20
C GLY A 272 -7.41 4.41 -21.95
N TYR A 273 -6.54 4.19 -22.94
CA TYR A 273 -6.39 2.87 -23.58
C TYR A 273 -5.26 2.07 -22.91
N ASN A 274 -5.37 0.77 -22.99
CA ASN A 274 -4.43 -0.18 -22.42
C ASN A 274 -3.76 -0.97 -23.53
N THR A 275 -2.46 -1.21 -23.41
CA THR A 275 -1.69 -1.98 -24.39
C THR A 275 -0.95 -3.14 -23.72
N SER A 276 -0.51 -4.10 -24.51
CA SER A 276 0.35 -5.21 -24.07
C SER A 276 1.86 -4.92 -24.23
N SER A 277 2.22 -3.68 -24.63
CA SER A 277 3.61 -3.29 -24.87
C SER A 277 3.93 -1.90 -24.30
N ASP A 278 3.70 -0.84 -25.08
CA ASP A 278 4.00 0.54 -24.74
C ASP A 278 2.94 1.50 -25.31
N CYS A 279 3.05 2.80 -24.98
CA CYS A 279 2.09 3.82 -25.37
C CYS A 279 2.50 4.62 -26.63
N HIS A 280 3.59 4.26 -27.30
CA HIS A 280 4.08 4.99 -28.49
C HIS A 280 3.32 4.64 -29.76
N ASN A 281 2.69 3.46 -29.84
CA ASN A 281 1.91 3.08 -31.00
C ASN A 281 0.62 3.92 -31.03
N ASN A 282 0.59 4.92 -31.91
CA ASN A 282 -0.64 5.57 -32.33
C ASN A 282 -1.51 4.50 -32.97
N TYR A 283 -2.45 3.96 -32.22
CA TYR A 283 -3.47 3.08 -32.73
C TYR A 283 -4.35 3.92 -33.68
N THR A 284 -4.06 3.90 -34.96
CA THR A 284 -5.03 4.27 -35.98
C THR A 284 -6.08 3.17 -35.99
N PRO A 285 -7.38 3.49 -35.90
CA PRO A 285 -8.45 2.49 -35.76
C PRO A 285 -8.69 1.61 -37.02
N ASP A 286 -7.81 1.61 -37.98
CA ASP A 286 -7.98 0.97 -39.31
C ASP A 286 -7.10 -0.26 -39.55
N SER A 287 -6.88 -1.11 -38.57
CA SER A 287 -6.41 -2.48 -38.86
C SER A 287 -7.23 -3.48 -38.05
N GLU A 288 -8.33 -3.92 -38.67
CA GLU A 288 -8.97 -5.19 -38.35
C GLU A 288 -7.97 -6.33 -38.48
N LEU A 289 -7.41 -6.80 -37.36
CA LEU A 289 -6.84 -8.14 -37.22
C LEU A 289 -7.04 -8.61 -35.76
N LEU A 290 -8.16 -9.24 -35.54
CA LEU A 290 -8.38 -10.56 -34.94
C LEU A 290 -7.48 -10.95 -33.78
N TRP A 291 -7.69 -10.32 -32.59
CA TRP A 291 -7.54 -10.99 -31.29
C TRP A 291 -8.60 -10.39 -30.37
N GLY A 292 -9.49 -11.26 -29.85
CA GLY A 292 -10.65 -10.89 -29.07
C GLY A 292 -10.29 -10.07 -27.82
N SER A 293 -10.28 -8.76 -27.96
CA SER A 293 -10.47 -7.86 -26.85
C SER A 293 -11.95 -7.94 -26.48
N GLY A 294 -12.23 -8.55 -25.32
CA GLY A 294 -13.55 -8.46 -24.70
C GLY A 294 -13.86 -7.02 -24.32
N ALA A 295 -14.03 -6.17 -25.31
CA ALA A 295 -14.77 -4.94 -25.15
C ALA A 295 -16.22 -5.39 -24.88
N CYS A 296 -16.73 -5.08 -23.70
CA CYS A 296 -18.16 -5.13 -23.46
C CYS A 296 -18.81 -4.13 -24.40
N ASP A 297 -19.12 -4.58 -25.62
CA ASP A 297 -20.05 -3.91 -26.49
C ASP A 297 -21.41 -3.88 -25.80
N ASN A 298 -21.77 -2.71 -25.26
CA ASN A 298 -23.10 -2.37 -24.77
C ASN A 298 -24.12 -2.25 -25.91
N HIS A 299 -24.00 -3.07 -26.95
CA HIS A 299 -25.07 -3.30 -27.90
C HIS A 299 -25.95 -4.44 -27.38
N LEU A 300 -26.88 -4.10 -26.49
CA LEU A 300 -28.09 -4.91 -26.31
C LEU A 300 -28.66 -5.15 -27.70
N PRO A 301 -28.78 -6.41 -28.15
CA PRO A 301 -29.28 -6.69 -29.49
C PRO A 301 -30.70 -6.10 -29.59
N VAL A 302 -30.93 -5.26 -30.59
CA VAL A 302 -32.22 -4.63 -30.92
C VAL A 302 -33.36 -5.66 -30.99
N ALA A 303 -33.02 -6.95 -31.13
CA ALA A 303 -33.95 -8.09 -31.05
C ALA A 303 -34.68 -8.20 -29.69
N ILE A 304 -34.09 -7.84 -28.58
CA ILE A 304 -34.71 -7.95 -27.24
C ILE A 304 -35.78 -6.87 -27.10
N TRP A 305 -35.55 -5.67 -27.62
CA TRP A 305 -36.53 -4.60 -27.62
C TRP A 305 -37.79 -4.94 -28.47
N LYS A 306 -37.61 -5.62 -29.60
CA LYS A 306 -38.71 -6.09 -30.45
C LYS A 306 -39.52 -7.21 -29.81
N MET A 307 -38.92 -8.08 -29.03
CA MET A 307 -39.63 -9.13 -28.28
C MET A 307 -40.45 -8.54 -27.12
N TRP A 308 -39.95 -7.52 -26.44
CA TRP A 308 -40.69 -6.89 -25.33
C TRP A 308 -41.87 -6.05 -25.81
N SER A 309 -41.73 -5.32 -26.93
CA SER A 309 -42.83 -4.58 -27.52
C SER A 309 -43.96 -5.49 -28.03
N ALA A 310 -43.63 -6.67 -28.55
CA ALA A 310 -44.61 -7.66 -28.97
C ALA A 310 -45.35 -8.29 -27.76
N LEU A 311 -44.67 -8.53 -26.65
CA LEU A 311 -45.26 -9.08 -25.44
C LEU A 311 -46.19 -8.09 -24.73
N VAL A 312 -45.84 -6.82 -24.69
CA VAL A 312 -46.71 -5.75 -24.13
C VAL A 312 -47.92 -5.51 -25.02
N ALA A 313 -47.76 -5.51 -26.33
CA ALA A 313 -48.88 -5.38 -27.28
C ALA A 313 -49.84 -6.58 -27.22
N GLY A 314 -49.32 -7.80 -27.05
CA GLY A 314 -50.14 -9.01 -26.88
C GLY A 314 -50.95 -9.01 -25.58
N LEU A 315 -50.39 -8.52 -24.48
CA LEU A 315 -51.08 -8.39 -23.19
C LEU A 315 -52.19 -7.35 -23.19
N MET A 316 -52.05 -6.26 -23.96
CA MET A 316 -53.08 -5.22 -24.13
C MET A 316 -54.28 -5.74 -24.91
N ILE A 317 -54.11 -6.67 -25.85
CA ILE A 317 -55.20 -7.26 -26.64
C ILE A 317 -56.00 -8.30 -25.83
N ILE A 318 -55.43 -8.92 -24.82
CA ILE A 318 -56.12 -9.91 -23.96
C ILE A 318 -56.93 -9.21 -22.84
N MET A 319 -56.65 -7.95 -22.55
CA MET A 319 -57.33 -7.17 -21.52
C MET A 319 -58.41 -6.20 -22.07
N ALA A 320 -58.62 -6.10 -23.38
CA ALA A 320 -59.72 -5.40 -24.04
C ALA A 320 -60.87 -6.36 -24.38
#